data_9ff9a317c10cd210b2dfb690037b13c5
#
_entry.id   9ff9a317c10cd210b2dfb690037b13c5
#
_cell.length_a   1.000
_cell.length_b   1.000
_cell.length_c   1.000
_cell.angle_alpha   90.00
_cell.angle_beta   90.00
_cell.angle_gamma   90.00
#
_symmetry.space_group_name_H-M   'P 1'
#
loop_
_entity.id
_entity.type
_entity.pdbx_description
1 polymer ?
#
loop_
_entity_poly.entity_id
_entity_poly.type
_entity_poly.pdbx_seq_one_letter_code
_entity_poly.pdbx_strand_id
1 'polypeptide(L)'
;MAMDKTNATGQFAEVPIERIEYKPSERWRIWRNILVIGAAFMVNFTAFMGATNLQSSINADQSLGTFTLASIYGSLIFSNIFLPTLIISLLGCKWTISLCILTYVPFMAAQFYPKFYTMIPAGLLLGIGAGPLWCAKCTYLTVAAEAFSTLSDVTADVLVTRFFGVFFMFYQMAQVWGNLISSAVLSYAMDEVPANVTVLNSSVVAEACGANFCGATSGGAESPAIERPPEERIHLISSIYLVCMIVASLIVAFGVDSLSRYNRGRSGSGTGLSGIKLLAVTLKLLKEKSQLLILPIIIFIGAEQAFLFADYNASFVSCAWGISNIGYVMICFGITNAVAALGAGSLMKLTGRKPLMIFAFCLHMGILVFLLQWKPTPNQTATFFLMSGLWGICDSMWLVQVNALSGILFPGKEEAAFSNFRLWESTGSVITYAYSPYLCTHMKIYVLMGILCLGMVGYGLIEWTGKTDRAVPASKPDFELVTNSDPNDTTKL
;
A
#
# COMPACT_ATOMS: atom_id res chain seq x y z
N MET A 1 0.04 11.41 62.09
CA MET A 1 -1.33 11.10 62.56
C MET A 1 -2.32 11.77 61.60
N ALA A 2 -2.73 11.07 60.59
CA ALA A 2 -3.84 11.41 59.72
C ALA A 2 -4.26 10.11 58.99
N MET A 3 -5.40 9.60 59.37
CA MET A 3 -5.96 8.29 59.10
C MET A 3 -6.43 8.17 57.64
N ASP A 4 -6.04 7.09 57.12
CA ASP A 4 -6.75 6.11 56.27
C ASP A 4 -8.26 6.32 56.14
N LYS A 5 -8.74 6.39 54.86
CA LYS A 5 -10.10 6.08 54.48
C LYS A 5 -10.08 5.33 53.15
N THR A 6 -9.72 4.07 53.22
CA THR A 6 -10.03 3.08 52.22
C THR A 6 -11.53 2.78 52.33
N ASN A 7 -12.34 3.19 51.34
CA ASN A 7 -13.69 2.67 51.16
C ASN A 7 -13.59 1.35 50.41
N ALA A 8 -13.96 0.30 51.12
CA ALA A 8 -14.08 -1.06 50.63
C ALA A 8 -15.35 -1.22 49.77
N THR A 9 -15.25 -0.87 48.48
CA THR A 9 -16.03 -1.44 47.37
C THR A 9 -15.27 -1.15 46.11
N GLY A 10 -14.66 -2.21 45.50
CA GLY A 10 -13.86 -2.12 44.29
C GLY A 10 -14.67 -1.80 43.05
N GLN A 11 -15.33 -0.67 43.02
CA GLN A 11 -15.82 -0.05 41.82
C GLN A 11 -14.77 0.94 41.34
N PHE A 12 -14.14 0.59 40.24
CA PHE A 12 -13.39 1.58 39.45
C PHE A 12 -14.39 2.70 39.11
N ALA A 13 -14.17 3.89 39.67
CA ALA A 13 -14.92 5.06 39.28
C ALA A 13 -14.68 5.26 37.74
N GLU A 14 -15.72 5.02 36.95
CA GLU A 14 -15.76 5.45 35.57
C GLU A 14 -15.57 6.97 35.56
N VAL A 15 -14.39 7.43 35.16
CA VAL A 15 -14.18 8.85 34.89
C VAL A 15 -15.16 9.23 33.80
N PRO A 16 -16.04 10.20 33.98
CA PRO A 16 -16.99 10.60 32.97
C PRO A 16 -16.21 11.04 31.74
N ILE A 17 -16.36 10.33 30.63
CA ILE A 17 -15.83 10.74 29.34
C ILE A 17 -16.62 12.00 28.96
N GLU A 18 -16.02 13.15 29.16
CA GLU A 18 -16.55 14.45 28.74
C GLU A 18 -16.79 14.38 27.22
N ARG A 19 -18.06 14.25 26.82
CA ARG A 19 -18.44 14.23 25.40
C ARG A 19 -18.12 15.60 24.82
N ILE A 20 -17.08 15.67 24.01
CA ILE A 20 -16.73 16.89 23.31
C ILE A 20 -17.81 17.17 22.26
N GLU A 21 -18.60 18.20 22.50
CA GLU A 21 -19.57 18.68 21.52
C GLU A 21 -18.85 19.48 20.43
N TYR A 22 -18.76 18.90 19.23
CA TYR A 22 -18.23 19.60 18.07
C TYR A 22 -19.34 20.42 17.37
N LYS A 23 -18.97 21.59 16.85
CA LYS A 23 -19.88 22.43 16.04
C LYS A 23 -20.22 21.71 14.72
N PRO A 24 -21.44 21.86 14.18
CA PRO A 24 -21.83 21.26 12.89
C PRO A 24 -20.90 21.59 11.72
N SER A 25 -20.24 22.77 11.74
CA SER A 25 -19.25 23.20 10.75
C SER A 25 -17.99 22.31 10.72
N GLU A 26 -17.70 21.57 11.79
CA GLU A 26 -16.56 20.65 11.84
C GLU A 26 -16.71 19.46 10.88
N ARG A 27 -17.94 19.06 10.51
CA ARG A 27 -18.17 18.02 9.49
C ARG A 27 -17.48 18.35 8.18
N TRP A 28 -17.65 19.58 7.70
CA TRP A 28 -17.02 20.06 6.48
C TRP A 28 -15.51 20.15 6.61
N ARG A 29 -14.99 20.60 7.75
CA ARG A 29 -13.55 20.69 8.01
C ARG A 29 -12.88 19.32 8.00
N ILE A 30 -13.50 18.33 8.63
CA ILE A 30 -12.98 16.95 8.63
C ILE A 30 -12.91 16.43 7.19
N TRP A 31 -14.00 16.55 6.42
CA TRP A 31 -14.00 16.14 5.01
C TRP A 31 -12.94 16.87 4.18
N ARG A 32 -12.83 18.17 4.34
CA ARG A 32 -11.78 18.96 3.68
C ARG A 32 -10.39 18.38 3.99
N ASN A 33 -10.09 18.12 5.26
CA ASN A 33 -8.79 17.60 5.66
C ASN A 33 -8.52 16.21 5.04
N ILE A 34 -9.51 15.32 5.00
CA ILE A 34 -9.38 14.00 4.35
C ILE A 34 -9.10 14.14 2.86
N LEU A 35 -9.85 15.01 2.16
CA LEU A 35 -9.65 15.26 0.73
C LEU A 35 -8.29 15.90 0.44
N VAL A 36 -7.84 16.84 1.27
CA VAL A 36 -6.53 17.49 1.12
C VAL A 36 -5.38 16.50 1.36
N ILE A 37 -5.49 15.64 2.37
CA ILE A 37 -4.50 14.56 2.58
C ILE A 37 -4.50 13.60 1.39
N GLY A 38 -5.68 13.18 0.92
CA GLY A 38 -5.80 12.33 -0.28
C GLY A 38 -5.16 12.96 -1.50
N ALA A 39 -5.45 14.23 -1.78
CA ALA A 39 -4.87 14.97 -2.90
C ALA A 39 -3.34 15.12 -2.78
N ALA A 40 -2.83 15.43 -1.59
CA ALA A 40 -1.38 15.54 -1.36
C ALA A 40 -0.67 14.20 -1.60
N PHE A 41 -1.24 13.10 -1.11
CA PHE A 41 -0.71 11.76 -1.38
C PHE A 41 -0.79 11.43 -2.88
N MET A 42 -1.91 11.74 -3.55
CA MET A 42 -2.01 11.56 -4.99
C MET A 42 -0.88 12.30 -5.73
N VAL A 43 -0.63 13.58 -5.42
CA VAL A 43 0.41 14.38 -6.08
C VAL A 43 1.81 13.81 -5.78
N ASN A 44 2.13 13.46 -4.52
CA ASN A 44 3.42 12.89 -4.16
C ASN A 44 3.65 11.53 -4.83
N PHE A 45 2.65 10.66 -4.77
CA PHE A 45 2.76 9.30 -5.30
C PHE A 45 2.62 9.24 -6.82
N THR A 46 2.02 10.26 -7.47
CA THR A 46 2.13 10.47 -8.93
C THR A 46 3.59 10.48 -9.36
N ALA A 47 4.42 11.24 -8.66
CA ALA A 47 5.85 11.30 -8.92
C ALA A 47 6.56 9.98 -8.58
N PHE A 48 6.29 9.43 -7.42
CA PHE A 48 6.98 8.22 -6.95
C PHE A 48 6.63 6.99 -7.80
N MET A 49 5.35 6.73 -8.07
CA MET A 49 4.90 5.58 -8.85
C MET A 49 5.32 5.67 -10.31
N GLY A 50 5.23 6.87 -10.92
CA GLY A 50 5.73 7.08 -12.28
C GLY A 50 7.23 6.80 -12.41
N ALA A 51 8.02 7.24 -11.42
CA ALA A 51 9.46 6.99 -11.41
C ALA A 51 9.80 5.51 -11.13
N THR A 52 9.15 4.87 -10.14
CA THR A 52 9.46 3.48 -9.77
C THR A 52 9.10 2.50 -10.87
N ASN A 53 8.02 2.72 -11.61
CA ASN A 53 7.64 1.89 -12.75
C ASN A 53 8.69 1.90 -13.87
N LEU A 54 9.40 3.01 -14.03
CA LEU A 54 10.47 3.13 -15.03
C LEU A 54 11.85 2.77 -14.47
N GLN A 55 12.02 2.71 -13.15
CA GLN A 55 13.32 2.64 -12.49
C GLN A 55 14.17 1.45 -12.96
N SER A 56 13.58 0.26 -13.05
CA SER A 56 14.28 -0.94 -13.50
C SER A 56 14.63 -0.93 -14.99
N SER A 57 13.92 -0.16 -15.81
CA SER A 57 14.14 -0.06 -17.25
C SER A 57 15.09 1.09 -17.61
N ILE A 58 14.97 2.25 -16.93
CA ILE A 58 15.86 3.41 -17.18
C ILE A 58 17.28 3.14 -16.66
N ASN A 59 17.39 2.53 -15.47
CA ASN A 59 18.65 2.23 -14.80
C ASN A 59 18.97 0.72 -14.83
N ALA A 60 18.71 0.07 -15.99
CA ALA A 60 18.95 -1.36 -16.19
C ALA A 60 20.45 -1.70 -16.12
N ASP A 61 21.31 -0.77 -16.57
CA ASP A 61 22.75 -0.90 -16.46
C ASP A 61 23.14 -1.09 -14.99
N GLN A 62 23.92 -2.14 -14.72
CA GLN A 62 24.43 -2.48 -13.40
C GLN A 62 23.33 -2.78 -12.34
N SER A 63 22.08 -3.01 -12.74
CA SER A 63 20.96 -3.29 -11.85
C SER A 63 20.68 -2.20 -10.80
N LEU A 64 21.13 -0.97 -11.04
CA LEU A 64 21.04 0.16 -10.13
C LEU A 64 19.58 0.43 -9.73
N GLY A 65 18.63 0.31 -10.67
CA GLY A 65 17.21 0.52 -10.43
C GLY A 65 16.65 -0.40 -9.35
N THR A 66 16.87 -1.70 -9.50
CA THR A 66 16.35 -2.72 -8.57
C THR A 66 17.02 -2.65 -7.19
N PHE A 67 18.33 -2.40 -7.12
CA PHE A 67 19.02 -2.18 -5.84
C PHE A 67 18.56 -0.91 -5.13
N THR A 68 18.23 0.15 -5.88
CA THR A 68 17.64 1.35 -5.29
C THR A 68 16.27 1.05 -4.68
N LEU A 69 15.40 0.33 -5.38
CA LEU A 69 14.10 -0.09 -4.85
C LEU A 69 14.27 -1.01 -3.62
N ALA A 70 15.20 -1.96 -3.66
CA ALA A 70 15.51 -2.80 -2.50
C ALA A 70 15.97 -1.97 -1.29
N SER A 71 16.78 -0.92 -1.51
CA SER A 71 17.23 -0.03 -0.43
C SER A 71 16.10 0.77 0.19
N ILE A 72 15.12 1.24 -0.62
CA ILE A 72 13.92 1.93 -0.16
C ILE A 72 13.12 1.02 0.77
N TYR A 73 12.78 -0.18 0.31
CA TYR A 73 11.96 -1.10 1.11
C TYR A 73 12.71 -1.67 2.30
N GLY A 74 14.03 -1.87 2.19
CA GLY A 74 14.88 -2.30 3.31
C GLY A 74 14.92 -1.28 4.44
N SER A 75 15.10 0.00 4.12
CA SER A 75 15.06 1.07 5.13
C SER A 75 13.65 1.33 5.66
N LEU A 76 12.61 1.10 4.86
CA LEU A 76 11.21 1.17 5.27
C LEU A 76 10.88 0.13 6.36
N ILE A 77 11.42 -1.09 6.27
CA ILE A 77 11.29 -2.12 7.31
C ILE A 77 11.80 -1.59 8.65
N PHE A 78 13.03 -1.09 8.67
CA PHE A 78 13.63 -0.50 9.87
C PHE A 78 12.81 0.69 10.38
N SER A 79 12.43 1.59 9.49
CA SER A 79 11.65 2.77 9.80
C SER A 79 10.31 2.42 10.45
N ASN A 80 9.54 1.49 9.88
CA ASN A 80 8.24 1.09 10.41
C ASN A 80 8.28 0.59 11.86
N ILE A 81 9.40 0.01 12.28
CA ILE A 81 9.55 -0.52 13.64
C ILE A 81 9.85 0.59 14.66
N PHE A 82 10.73 1.54 14.33
CA PHE A 82 11.32 2.42 15.33
C PHE A 82 10.85 3.88 15.26
N LEU A 83 10.52 4.40 14.09
CA LEU A 83 10.39 5.84 13.88
C LEU A 83 8.96 6.42 13.99
N PRO A 84 7.86 5.74 13.64
CA PRO A 84 6.56 6.36 13.54
C PRO A 84 6.11 7.00 14.86
N THR A 85 6.13 6.23 15.94
CA THR A 85 5.69 6.70 17.26
C THR A 85 6.53 7.89 17.74
N LEU A 86 7.86 7.82 17.55
CA LEU A 86 8.76 8.89 17.96
C LEU A 86 8.49 10.18 17.18
N ILE A 87 8.42 10.10 15.85
CA ILE A 87 8.26 11.28 15.00
C ILE A 87 6.86 11.89 15.17
N ILE A 88 5.81 11.04 15.25
CA ILE A 88 4.43 11.51 15.45
C ILE A 88 4.26 12.17 16.81
N SER A 89 4.91 11.67 17.88
CA SER A 89 4.86 12.27 19.20
C SER A 89 5.54 13.64 19.28
N LEU A 90 6.61 13.83 18.49
CA LEU A 90 7.37 15.08 18.45
C LEU A 90 6.70 16.15 17.56
N LEU A 91 6.25 15.76 16.37
CA LEU A 91 5.79 16.69 15.33
C LEU A 91 4.26 16.75 15.20
N GLY A 92 3.56 15.73 15.68
CA GLY A 92 2.15 15.50 15.39
C GLY A 92 1.92 15.03 13.96
N CYS A 93 0.74 14.44 13.67
CA CYS A 93 0.46 13.80 12.38
C CYS A 93 0.63 14.73 11.18
N LYS A 94 0.16 15.99 11.27
CA LYS A 94 0.24 16.97 10.17
C LYS A 94 1.66 17.21 9.70
N TRP A 95 2.54 17.60 10.62
CA TRP A 95 3.93 17.93 10.29
C TRP A 95 4.75 16.68 9.95
N THR A 96 4.43 15.53 10.57
CA THR A 96 5.02 14.25 10.16
C THR A 96 4.72 13.96 8.68
N ILE A 97 3.47 14.09 8.26
CA ILE A 97 3.09 13.86 6.85
C ILE A 97 3.84 14.83 5.93
N SER A 98 3.80 16.15 6.23
CA SER A 98 4.42 17.17 5.38
C SER A 98 5.94 16.98 5.25
N LEU A 99 6.65 16.80 6.36
CA LEU A 99 8.11 16.67 6.35
C LEU A 99 8.58 15.33 5.80
N CYS A 100 7.84 14.24 6.04
CA CYS A 100 8.18 12.93 5.48
C CYS A 100 7.95 12.87 3.96
N ILE A 101 7.03 13.65 3.38
CA ILE A 101 6.94 13.83 1.93
C ILE A 101 8.26 14.39 1.37
N LEU A 102 8.92 15.32 2.06
CA LEU A 102 10.18 15.88 1.60
C LEU A 102 11.34 14.88 1.56
N THR A 103 11.25 13.75 2.26
CA THR A 103 12.27 12.68 2.14
C THR A 103 12.27 11.98 0.78
N TYR A 104 11.22 12.15 -0.02
CA TYR A 104 11.15 11.65 -1.39
C TYR A 104 11.90 12.53 -2.39
N VAL A 105 12.10 13.83 -2.07
CA VAL A 105 12.78 14.79 -2.94
C VAL A 105 14.22 14.38 -3.30
N PRO A 106 15.08 13.94 -2.35
CA PRO A 106 16.43 13.48 -2.69
C PRO A 106 16.47 12.30 -3.65
N PHE A 107 15.47 11.40 -3.60
CA PHE A 107 15.37 10.29 -4.55
C PHE A 107 15.10 10.79 -5.98
N MET A 108 14.22 11.80 -6.15
CA MET A 108 14.02 12.44 -7.45
C MET A 108 15.24 13.24 -7.90
N ALA A 109 15.88 13.96 -6.99
CA ALA A 109 17.10 14.70 -7.31
C ALA A 109 18.25 13.78 -7.75
N ALA A 110 18.37 12.59 -7.17
CA ALA A 110 19.38 11.62 -7.56
C ALA A 110 19.20 11.08 -9.00
N GLN A 111 18.01 11.19 -9.60
CA GLN A 111 17.76 10.78 -11.00
C GLN A 111 18.51 11.67 -12.01
N PHE A 112 18.90 12.89 -11.64
CA PHE A 112 19.73 13.75 -12.52
C PHE A 112 21.17 13.24 -12.64
N TYR A 113 21.64 12.48 -11.64
CA TYR A 113 22.95 11.88 -11.65
C TYR A 113 22.90 10.47 -11.04
N PRO A 114 22.36 9.47 -11.76
CA PRO A 114 22.06 8.14 -11.24
C PRO A 114 23.32 7.30 -11.10
N LYS A 115 23.87 7.28 -9.90
CA LYS A 115 25.02 6.44 -9.49
C LYS A 115 24.66 5.71 -8.18
N PHE A 116 25.35 4.61 -7.89
CA PHE A 116 25.12 3.86 -6.63
C PHE A 116 25.25 4.75 -5.39
N TYR A 117 26.25 5.60 -5.34
CA TYR A 117 26.49 6.50 -4.21
C TYR A 117 25.52 7.69 -4.11
N THR A 118 24.69 7.96 -5.12
CA THR A 118 23.60 8.96 -5.06
C THR A 118 22.25 8.29 -4.82
N MET A 119 21.95 7.23 -5.56
CA MET A 119 20.65 6.57 -5.56
C MET A 119 20.39 5.76 -4.29
N ILE A 120 21.40 5.02 -3.80
CA ILE A 120 21.22 4.18 -2.61
C ILE A 120 20.99 5.02 -1.34
N PRO A 121 21.81 6.05 -1.01
CA PRO A 121 21.52 6.90 0.16
C PRO A 121 20.20 7.64 0.05
N ALA A 122 19.82 8.10 -1.15
CA ALA A 122 18.54 8.76 -1.38
C ALA A 122 17.37 7.78 -1.19
N GLY A 123 17.50 6.54 -1.66
CA GLY A 123 16.54 5.47 -1.43
C GLY A 123 16.38 5.11 0.06
N LEU A 124 17.49 5.00 0.79
CA LEU A 124 17.47 4.79 2.24
C LEU A 124 16.74 5.92 2.98
N LEU A 125 17.02 7.18 2.62
CA LEU A 125 16.36 8.34 3.23
C LEU A 125 14.86 8.36 2.95
N LEU A 126 14.44 8.02 1.72
CA LEU A 126 13.05 7.88 1.36
C LEU A 126 12.34 6.84 2.22
N GLY A 127 12.90 5.63 2.34
CA GLY A 127 12.30 4.56 3.13
C GLY A 127 12.24 4.91 4.63
N ILE A 128 13.23 5.64 5.16
CA ILE A 128 13.20 6.18 6.53
C ILE A 128 11.99 7.09 6.75
N GLY A 129 11.69 7.99 5.81
CA GLY A 129 10.53 8.88 5.90
C GLY A 129 9.19 8.19 5.63
N ALA A 130 9.18 7.14 4.81
CA ALA A 130 7.94 6.48 4.41
C ALA A 130 7.22 5.81 5.58
N GLY A 131 7.92 5.19 6.54
CA GLY A 131 7.30 4.57 7.71
C GLY A 131 6.43 5.53 8.53
N PRO A 132 6.98 6.64 9.05
CA PRO A 132 6.19 7.65 9.76
C PRO A 132 5.11 8.29 8.89
N LEU A 133 5.34 8.50 7.60
CA LEU A 133 4.36 9.05 6.66
C LEU A 133 3.07 8.21 6.64
N TRP A 134 3.21 6.91 6.40
CA TRP A 134 2.07 6.00 6.33
C TRP A 134 1.36 5.84 7.66
N CYS A 135 2.09 5.77 8.76
CA CYS A 135 1.53 5.65 10.10
C CYS A 135 0.76 6.91 10.50
N ALA A 136 1.35 8.10 10.29
CA ALA A 136 0.71 9.38 10.59
C ALA A 136 -0.60 9.57 9.81
N LYS A 137 -0.62 9.17 8.53
CA LYS A 137 -1.83 9.17 7.71
C LYS A 137 -2.92 8.27 8.31
N CYS A 138 -2.58 7.02 8.65
CA CYS A 138 -3.55 6.10 9.24
C CYS A 138 -4.12 6.65 10.55
N THR A 139 -3.26 7.15 11.43
CA THR A 139 -3.67 7.78 12.70
C THR A 139 -4.58 8.97 12.47
N TYR A 140 -4.24 9.84 11.50
CA TYR A 140 -5.06 11.02 11.18
C TYR A 140 -6.46 10.62 10.72
N LEU A 141 -6.57 9.68 9.77
CA LEU A 141 -7.85 9.22 9.23
C LEU A 141 -8.73 8.56 10.30
N THR A 142 -8.13 7.74 11.17
CA THR A 142 -8.85 7.04 12.24
C THR A 142 -9.40 8.03 13.27
N VAL A 143 -8.58 8.92 13.80
CA VAL A 143 -9.00 9.93 14.79
C VAL A 143 -10.03 10.90 14.20
N ALA A 144 -9.88 11.29 12.95
CA ALA A 144 -10.85 12.14 12.26
C ALA A 144 -12.20 11.42 12.07
N ALA A 145 -12.19 10.10 11.80
CA ALA A 145 -13.41 9.30 11.69
C ALA A 145 -14.11 9.13 13.03
N GLU A 146 -13.36 8.90 14.12
CA GLU A 146 -13.91 8.87 15.48
C GLU A 146 -14.56 10.21 15.85
N ALA A 147 -13.89 11.34 15.57
CA ALA A 147 -14.45 12.67 15.79
C ALA A 147 -15.71 12.93 14.93
N PHE A 148 -15.73 12.42 13.70
CA PHE A 148 -16.89 12.56 12.82
C PHE A 148 -18.06 11.69 13.29
N SER A 149 -17.82 10.53 13.90
CA SER A 149 -18.88 9.65 14.43
C SER A 149 -19.69 10.32 15.54
N THR A 150 -19.09 11.18 16.34
CA THR A 150 -19.81 11.97 17.36
C THR A 150 -20.73 13.04 16.78
N LEU A 151 -20.51 13.40 15.50
CA LEU A 151 -21.30 14.39 14.77
C LEU A 151 -22.36 13.77 13.84
N SER A 152 -22.39 12.44 13.73
CA SER A 152 -23.27 11.71 12.81
C SER A 152 -23.79 10.44 13.46
N ASP A 153 -24.91 9.93 12.96
CA ASP A 153 -25.51 8.67 13.43
C ASP A 153 -24.82 7.41 12.86
N VAL A 154 -23.59 7.58 12.32
CA VAL A 154 -22.82 6.51 11.69
C VAL A 154 -21.72 6.08 12.65
N THR A 155 -21.54 4.77 12.81
CA THR A 155 -20.51 4.19 13.67
C THR A 155 -19.10 4.53 13.19
N ALA A 156 -18.15 4.65 14.12
CA ALA A 156 -16.77 4.98 13.82
C ALA A 156 -16.14 4.00 12.82
N ASP A 157 -16.39 2.69 12.94
CA ASP A 157 -15.84 1.66 12.06
C ASP A 157 -16.24 1.84 10.59
N VAL A 158 -17.51 2.20 10.36
CA VAL A 158 -18.01 2.50 9.01
C VAL A 158 -17.34 3.76 8.45
N LEU A 159 -17.14 4.78 9.31
CA LEU A 159 -16.50 6.03 8.90
C LEU A 159 -15.01 5.85 8.63
N VAL A 160 -14.31 5.09 9.46
CA VAL A 160 -12.91 4.71 9.22
C VAL A 160 -12.78 4.04 7.84
N THR A 161 -13.61 3.01 7.58
CA THR A 161 -13.60 2.32 6.27
C THR A 161 -13.88 3.28 5.12
N ARG A 162 -14.84 4.20 5.29
CA ARG A 162 -15.20 5.20 4.27
C ARG A 162 -14.05 6.18 4.00
N PHE A 163 -13.40 6.70 5.05
CA PHE A 163 -12.28 7.64 4.90
C PHE A 163 -11.05 6.99 4.30
N PHE A 164 -10.75 5.75 4.68
CA PHE A 164 -9.70 4.97 4.02
C PHE A 164 -10.03 4.67 2.56
N GLY A 165 -11.29 4.35 2.24
CA GLY A 165 -11.73 4.13 0.85
C GLY A 165 -11.52 5.37 -0.03
N VAL A 166 -11.92 6.56 0.45
CA VAL A 166 -11.68 7.83 -0.25
C VAL A 166 -10.17 8.09 -0.40
N PHE A 167 -9.39 7.89 0.65
CA PHE A 167 -7.94 8.04 0.59
C PHE A 167 -7.30 7.12 -0.44
N PHE A 168 -7.64 5.83 -0.44
CA PHE A 168 -7.06 4.87 -1.38
C PHE A 168 -7.49 5.14 -2.82
N MET A 169 -8.69 5.67 -3.06
CA MET A 169 -9.07 6.14 -4.39
C MET A 169 -8.09 7.19 -4.92
N PHE A 170 -7.77 8.21 -4.12
CA PHE A 170 -6.76 9.22 -4.50
C PHE A 170 -5.37 8.59 -4.71
N TYR A 171 -4.98 7.67 -3.83
CA TYR A 171 -3.70 6.99 -3.90
C TYR A 171 -3.55 6.17 -5.20
N GLN A 172 -4.57 5.42 -5.60
CA GLN A 172 -4.55 4.64 -6.84
C GLN A 172 -4.60 5.52 -8.09
N MET A 173 -5.27 6.68 -8.02
CA MET A 173 -5.23 7.66 -9.11
C MET A 173 -3.80 8.19 -9.35
N ALA A 174 -2.91 8.12 -8.38
CA ALA A 174 -1.50 8.46 -8.55
C ALA A 174 -0.79 7.58 -9.59
N GLN A 175 -1.12 6.29 -9.66
CA GLN A 175 -0.62 5.40 -10.73
C GLN A 175 -1.01 5.91 -12.11
N VAL A 176 -2.27 6.34 -12.25
CA VAL A 176 -2.78 6.84 -13.54
C VAL A 176 -2.02 8.09 -13.97
N TRP A 177 -1.97 9.11 -13.11
CA TRP A 177 -1.32 10.38 -13.42
C TRP A 177 0.19 10.26 -13.60
N GLY A 178 0.86 9.49 -12.74
CA GLY A 178 2.31 9.28 -12.82
C GLY A 178 2.72 8.63 -14.14
N ASN A 179 2.02 7.57 -14.52
CA ASN A 179 2.33 6.85 -15.74
C ASN A 179 1.88 7.61 -17.00
N LEU A 180 0.80 8.41 -16.93
CA LEU A 180 0.40 9.28 -18.03
C LEU A 180 1.47 10.33 -18.33
N ILE A 181 2.01 10.99 -17.29
CA ILE A 181 3.08 11.98 -17.42
C ILE A 181 4.34 11.34 -18.04
N SER A 182 4.79 10.21 -17.51
CA SER A 182 5.98 9.54 -18.02
C SER A 182 5.80 9.07 -19.47
N SER A 183 4.66 8.46 -19.80
CA SER A 183 4.38 8.01 -21.16
C SER A 183 4.24 9.18 -22.13
N ALA A 184 3.58 10.27 -21.77
CA ALA A 184 3.44 11.43 -22.64
C ALA A 184 4.82 12.05 -22.96
N VAL A 185 5.70 12.19 -21.96
CA VAL A 185 7.05 12.74 -22.18
C VAL A 185 7.93 11.80 -23.01
N LEU A 186 7.84 10.50 -22.80
CA LEU A 186 8.62 9.52 -23.54
C LEU A 186 8.10 9.32 -24.97
N SER A 187 6.79 9.28 -25.19
CA SER A 187 6.20 9.13 -26.53
C SER A 187 6.51 10.31 -27.44
N TYR A 188 6.46 11.54 -26.93
CA TYR A 188 6.81 12.74 -27.70
C TYR A 188 8.25 12.72 -28.25
N ALA A 189 9.15 11.98 -27.59
CA ALA A 189 10.53 11.85 -28.04
C ALA A 189 10.71 10.88 -29.23
N MET A 190 9.79 9.92 -29.39
CA MET A 190 9.90 8.91 -30.45
C MET A 190 9.49 9.43 -31.83
N ASP A 191 8.67 10.49 -31.88
CA ASP A 191 8.29 11.14 -33.17
C ASP A 191 9.45 11.92 -33.82
N GLU A 192 10.52 12.23 -33.08
CA GLU A 192 11.70 12.94 -33.56
C GLU A 192 12.86 12.03 -33.99
N VAL A 193 12.79 10.72 -33.71
CA VAL A 193 13.84 9.76 -34.10
C VAL A 193 13.51 9.20 -35.47
N PRO A 194 14.39 9.37 -36.52
CA PRO A 194 14.14 8.78 -37.82
C PRO A 194 14.05 7.25 -37.70
N ALA A 195 13.09 6.67 -38.39
CA ALA A 195 12.73 5.26 -38.39
C ALA A 195 13.84 4.27 -38.89
N ASN A 196 15.10 4.53 -38.62
CA ASN A 196 16.23 3.66 -38.89
C ASN A 196 16.59 2.74 -37.70
N VAL A 197 15.67 2.52 -36.77
CA VAL A 197 15.83 1.46 -35.78
C VAL A 197 15.68 0.15 -36.54
N THR A 198 16.76 -0.61 -36.64
CA THR A 198 16.78 -1.97 -37.15
C THR A 198 15.59 -2.71 -36.54
N VAL A 199 14.58 -3.03 -37.38
CA VAL A 199 13.45 -3.86 -36.98
C VAL A 199 14.04 -5.20 -36.58
N LEU A 200 14.34 -5.39 -35.29
CA LEU A 200 14.71 -6.71 -34.78
C LEU A 200 13.59 -7.66 -35.21
N ASN A 201 13.99 -8.73 -35.91
CA ASN A 201 13.05 -9.74 -36.36
C ASN A 201 12.13 -10.13 -35.19
N SER A 202 10.83 -10.04 -35.39
CA SER A 202 9.79 -10.31 -34.38
C SER A 202 9.99 -11.67 -33.68
N SER A 203 10.64 -12.63 -34.35
CA SER A 203 11.00 -13.94 -33.80
C SER A 203 12.12 -13.87 -32.75
N VAL A 204 13.13 -13.04 -32.94
CA VAL A 204 14.26 -12.87 -32.01
C VAL A 204 13.78 -12.19 -30.72
N VAL A 205 12.93 -11.17 -30.85
CA VAL A 205 12.31 -10.48 -29.71
C VAL A 205 11.46 -11.47 -28.88
N ALA A 206 10.64 -12.29 -29.56
CA ALA A 206 9.77 -13.25 -28.88
C ALA A 206 10.54 -14.37 -28.14
N GLU A 207 11.79 -14.66 -28.53
CA GLU A 207 12.63 -15.66 -27.86
C GLU A 207 13.41 -15.09 -26.66
N ALA A 208 13.80 -13.82 -26.73
CA ALA A 208 14.62 -13.17 -25.72
C ALA A 208 13.81 -12.46 -24.62
N CYS A 209 12.56 -12.05 -24.92
CA CYS A 209 11.68 -11.35 -23.99
C CYS A 209 10.74 -12.30 -23.22
N GLY A 210 10.02 -11.76 -22.24
CA GLY A 210 9.06 -12.52 -21.45
C GLY A 210 9.70 -13.42 -20.42
N ALA A 211 9.22 -14.65 -20.30
CA ALA A 211 9.72 -15.62 -19.31
C ALA A 211 11.20 -15.98 -19.47
N ASN A 212 11.73 -15.91 -20.72
CA ASN A 212 13.13 -16.20 -21.03
C ASN A 212 14.07 -15.03 -20.73
N PHE A 213 13.53 -13.84 -20.44
CA PHE A 213 14.36 -12.67 -20.14
C PHE A 213 15.22 -12.92 -18.89
N CYS A 214 16.54 -12.73 -19.05
CA CYS A 214 17.52 -12.84 -17.98
C CYS A 214 18.23 -11.50 -17.82
N GLY A 215 18.46 -11.08 -16.58
CA GLY A 215 19.18 -9.82 -16.30
C GLY A 215 20.64 -9.89 -16.76
N ALA A 216 21.26 -8.74 -16.94
CA ALA A 216 22.64 -8.59 -17.46
C ALA A 216 23.71 -9.37 -16.66
N THR A 217 23.43 -9.75 -15.42
CA THR A 217 24.35 -10.47 -14.52
C THR A 217 24.23 -12.00 -14.60
N SER A 218 23.22 -12.54 -15.27
CA SER A 218 22.93 -13.99 -15.26
C SER A 218 23.56 -14.78 -16.40
N GLY A 219 24.55 -14.23 -17.11
CA GLY A 219 25.39 -15.01 -18.09
C GLY A 219 24.62 -15.66 -19.25
N GLY A 220 23.36 -15.30 -19.45
CA GLY A 220 22.54 -15.74 -20.57
C GLY A 220 22.84 -14.90 -21.83
N ALA A 221 22.42 -15.40 -23.00
CA ALA A 221 22.54 -14.73 -24.28
C ALA A 221 22.18 -13.24 -24.17
N GLU A 222 22.92 -12.39 -24.87
CA GLU A 222 22.75 -10.94 -24.89
C GLU A 222 21.26 -10.58 -24.93
N SER A 223 20.73 -10.13 -23.78
CA SER A 223 19.38 -9.58 -23.73
C SER A 223 19.34 -8.39 -24.67
N PRO A 224 18.31 -8.24 -25.53
CA PRO A 224 18.21 -7.07 -26.40
C PRO A 224 18.38 -5.84 -25.53
N ALA A 225 19.33 -4.98 -25.87
CA ALA A 225 19.63 -3.78 -25.11
C ALA A 225 18.34 -2.94 -25.01
N ILE A 226 17.82 -2.79 -23.81
CA ILE A 226 16.70 -1.89 -23.57
C ILE A 226 17.22 -0.49 -23.88
N GLU A 227 16.69 0.12 -24.94
CA GLU A 227 17.14 1.45 -25.37
C GLU A 227 16.79 2.47 -24.27
N ARG A 228 17.84 3.05 -23.68
CA ARG A 228 17.69 4.05 -22.62
C ARG A 228 17.11 5.34 -23.24
N PRO A 229 16.06 5.94 -22.63
CA PRO A 229 15.55 7.22 -23.10
C PRO A 229 16.64 8.30 -23.07
N PRO A 230 16.54 9.32 -23.94
CA PRO A 230 17.45 10.47 -23.94
C PRO A 230 17.51 11.12 -22.54
N GLU A 231 18.71 11.52 -22.11
CA GLU A 231 18.91 12.11 -20.76
C GLU A 231 18.05 13.34 -20.53
N GLU A 232 17.83 14.17 -21.54
CA GLU A 232 16.95 15.34 -21.45
C GLU A 232 15.53 14.98 -21.02
N ARG A 233 14.98 13.86 -21.50
CA ARG A 233 13.64 13.40 -21.17
C ARG A 233 13.56 12.86 -19.74
N ILE A 234 14.60 12.16 -19.31
CA ILE A 234 14.72 11.70 -17.92
C ILE A 234 14.79 12.91 -16.99
N HIS A 235 15.56 13.94 -17.35
CA HIS A 235 15.66 15.19 -16.59
C HIS A 235 14.32 15.94 -16.56
N LEU A 236 13.59 15.99 -17.68
CA LEU A 236 12.29 16.63 -17.73
C LEU A 236 11.28 15.93 -16.81
N ILE A 237 11.17 14.59 -16.90
CA ILE A 237 10.29 13.79 -16.01
C ILE A 237 10.68 14.00 -14.55
N SER A 238 11.98 13.92 -14.23
CA SER A 238 12.47 14.08 -12.85
C SER A 238 12.19 15.48 -12.30
N SER A 239 12.28 16.52 -13.16
CA SER A 239 11.95 17.91 -12.78
C SER A 239 10.47 18.05 -12.45
N ILE A 240 9.57 17.51 -13.30
CA ILE A 240 8.13 17.51 -13.06
C ILE A 240 7.81 16.82 -11.73
N TYR A 241 8.37 15.63 -11.52
CA TYR A 241 8.12 14.83 -10.32
C TYR A 241 8.69 15.48 -9.06
N LEU A 242 9.84 16.12 -9.14
CA LEU A 242 10.42 16.87 -8.03
C LEU A 242 9.51 18.02 -7.60
N VAL A 243 8.97 18.78 -8.55
CA VAL A 243 7.98 19.84 -8.26
C VAL A 243 6.73 19.26 -7.62
N CYS A 244 6.20 18.13 -8.11
CA CYS A 244 5.04 17.46 -7.52
C CYS A 244 5.27 17.14 -6.03
N MET A 245 6.43 16.59 -5.67
CA MET A 245 6.75 16.23 -4.28
C MET A 245 6.80 17.45 -3.36
N ILE A 246 7.40 18.55 -3.81
CA ILE A 246 7.44 19.82 -3.05
C ILE A 246 6.02 20.38 -2.87
N VAL A 247 5.24 20.42 -3.94
CA VAL A 247 3.84 20.90 -3.92
C VAL A 247 3.00 20.04 -2.98
N ALA A 248 3.14 18.71 -2.99
CA ALA A 248 2.43 17.81 -2.09
C ALA A 248 2.72 18.12 -0.60
N SER A 249 3.98 18.38 -0.25
CA SER A 249 4.35 18.79 1.11
C SER A 249 3.68 20.10 1.51
N LEU A 250 3.68 21.09 0.62
CA LEU A 250 3.05 22.40 0.87
C LEU A 250 1.52 22.28 1.01
N ILE A 251 0.87 21.43 0.21
CA ILE A 251 -0.58 21.15 0.31
C ILE A 251 -0.91 20.67 1.74
N VAL A 252 -0.13 19.76 2.32
CA VAL A 252 -0.35 19.29 3.70
C VAL A 252 -0.03 20.39 4.71
N ALA A 253 1.10 21.10 4.55
CA ALA A 253 1.55 22.12 5.47
C ALA A 253 0.52 23.25 5.65
N PHE A 254 -0.11 23.68 4.57
CA PHE A 254 -1.06 24.79 4.58
C PHE A 254 -2.53 24.36 4.57
N GLY A 255 -2.86 23.20 3.99
CA GLY A 255 -4.23 22.78 3.76
C GLY A 255 -4.84 21.91 4.86
N VAL A 256 -4.02 21.23 5.68
CA VAL A 256 -4.48 20.30 6.73
C VAL A 256 -4.47 20.94 8.10
N ASP A 257 -5.52 20.75 8.87
CA ASP A 257 -5.58 21.19 10.27
C ASP A 257 -4.79 20.24 11.19
N SER A 258 -4.29 20.74 12.33
CA SER A 258 -3.62 19.91 13.34
C SER A 258 -4.61 18.93 13.97
N LEU A 259 -4.18 17.67 14.11
CA LEU A 259 -4.97 16.60 14.73
C LEU A 259 -5.24 16.83 16.23
N SER A 260 -4.43 17.66 16.90
CA SER A 260 -4.62 18.02 18.31
C SER A 260 -6.02 18.61 18.59
N ARG A 261 -6.68 19.17 17.58
CA ARG A 261 -8.05 19.66 17.62
C ARG A 261 -9.07 18.56 17.95
N TYR A 262 -8.84 17.34 17.48
CA TYR A 262 -9.75 16.19 17.60
C TYR A 262 -9.30 15.19 18.68
N ASN A 263 -8.14 15.39 19.27
CA ASN A 263 -7.51 14.42 20.19
C ASN A 263 -7.71 14.75 21.69
N ARG A 264 -8.51 15.77 22.02
CA ARG A 264 -8.66 16.28 23.41
C ARG A 264 -9.31 15.29 24.38
N GLY A 265 -10.04 14.27 23.89
CA GLY A 265 -10.72 13.26 24.73
C GLY A 265 -10.03 11.91 24.82
N ARG A 266 -8.91 11.70 24.13
CA ARG A 266 -8.25 10.39 23.96
C ARG A 266 -7.13 10.14 25.00
N SER A 267 -7.35 10.53 26.24
CA SER A 267 -6.45 10.16 27.34
C SER A 267 -6.60 8.67 27.63
N GLY A 268 -5.88 7.82 26.90
CA GLY A 268 -5.77 6.40 27.23
C GLY A 268 -5.82 5.36 26.10
N SER A 269 -6.17 5.70 24.86
CA SER A 269 -6.29 4.69 23.79
C SER A 269 -5.28 4.80 22.65
N GLY A 270 -4.32 5.68 22.72
CA GLY A 270 -3.09 5.55 21.94
C GLY A 270 -2.19 4.63 22.75
N THR A 271 -1.97 3.40 22.29
CA THR A 271 -0.94 2.57 22.88
C THR A 271 0.39 3.31 22.72
N GLY A 272 0.78 4.06 23.75
CA GLY A 272 2.09 4.72 23.85
C GLY A 272 3.21 3.68 23.97
N LEU A 273 3.15 2.64 23.17
CA LEU A 273 4.18 1.62 23.02
C LEU A 273 5.34 2.28 22.29
N SER A 274 6.40 2.61 23.01
CA SER A 274 7.66 3.03 22.40
C SER A 274 8.12 1.98 21.39
N GLY A 275 8.88 2.37 20.37
CA GLY A 275 9.28 1.47 19.28
C GLY A 275 9.80 0.10 19.72
N ILE A 276 10.52 0.00 20.84
CA ILE A 276 10.99 -1.27 21.42
C ILE A 276 9.81 -2.13 21.92
N LYS A 277 8.80 -1.52 22.55
CA LYS A 277 7.62 -2.27 23.02
C LYS A 277 6.75 -2.72 21.84
N LEU A 278 6.60 -1.91 20.80
CA LEU A 278 5.89 -2.27 19.59
C LEU A 278 6.63 -3.41 18.87
N LEU A 279 7.95 -3.36 18.76
CA LEU A 279 8.77 -4.46 18.25
C LEU A 279 8.57 -5.73 19.06
N ALA A 280 8.58 -5.65 20.40
CA ALA A 280 8.35 -6.81 21.27
C ALA A 280 6.96 -7.42 21.06
N VAL A 281 5.92 -6.60 20.89
CA VAL A 281 4.55 -7.07 20.59
C VAL A 281 4.49 -7.65 19.18
N THR A 282 5.11 -7.01 18.19
CA THR A 282 5.21 -7.51 16.81
C THR A 282 5.89 -8.88 16.75
N LEU A 283 7.02 -9.05 17.44
CA LEU A 283 7.74 -10.33 17.55
C LEU A 283 6.95 -11.38 18.36
N LYS A 284 6.22 -10.95 19.38
CA LYS A 284 5.34 -11.86 20.17
C LYS A 284 4.19 -12.40 19.34
N LEU A 285 3.62 -11.55 18.44
CA LEU A 285 2.59 -11.99 17.51
C LEU A 285 3.09 -13.07 16.54
N LEU A 286 4.38 -13.09 16.17
CA LEU A 286 4.96 -14.13 15.33
C LEU A 286 4.92 -15.53 15.96
N LYS A 287 4.74 -15.62 17.29
CA LYS A 287 4.55 -16.90 17.98
C LYS A 287 3.11 -17.42 17.87
N GLU A 288 2.18 -16.60 17.45
CA GLU A 288 0.78 -16.98 17.27
C GLU A 288 0.60 -17.74 15.96
N LYS A 289 0.01 -18.94 16.01
CA LYS A 289 -0.18 -19.81 14.83
C LYS A 289 -0.88 -19.09 13.67
N SER A 290 -1.87 -18.25 13.97
CA SER A 290 -2.60 -17.49 12.94
C SER A 290 -1.70 -16.51 12.19
N GLN A 291 -0.74 -15.87 12.88
CA GLN A 291 0.22 -14.98 12.25
C GLN A 291 1.19 -15.72 11.32
N LEU A 292 1.69 -16.88 11.76
CA LEU A 292 2.55 -17.73 10.93
C LEU A 292 1.83 -18.22 9.67
N LEU A 293 0.55 -18.55 9.79
CA LEU A 293 -0.25 -19.06 8.67
C LEU A 293 -0.59 -17.96 7.64
N ILE A 294 -0.81 -16.71 8.07
CA ILE A 294 -1.10 -15.62 7.15
C ILE A 294 0.17 -15.00 6.54
N LEU A 295 1.34 -15.23 7.13
CA LEU A 295 2.61 -14.62 6.74
C LEU A 295 2.97 -14.85 5.26
N PRO A 296 2.88 -16.07 4.69
CA PRO A 296 3.26 -16.31 3.30
C PRO A 296 2.42 -15.50 2.30
N ILE A 297 1.10 -15.29 2.56
CA ILE A 297 0.27 -14.49 1.66
C ILE A 297 0.61 -12.99 1.77
N ILE A 298 1.04 -12.51 2.95
CA ILE A 298 1.50 -11.13 3.12
C ILE A 298 2.83 -10.91 2.36
N ILE A 299 3.77 -11.85 2.47
CA ILE A 299 5.02 -11.81 1.70
C ILE A 299 4.73 -11.84 0.19
N PHE A 300 3.76 -12.67 -0.23
CA PHE A 300 3.34 -12.74 -1.63
C PHE A 300 2.87 -11.37 -2.16
N ILE A 301 2.06 -10.63 -1.39
CA ILE A 301 1.57 -9.30 -1.80
C ILE A 301 2.76 -8.37 -2.11
N GLY A 302 3.75 -8.32 -1.25
CA GLY A 302 4.94 -7.50 -1.51
C GLY A 302 5.78 -8.02 -2.70
N ALA A 303 5.91 -9.32 -2.83
CA ALA A 303 6.67 -9.94 -3.90
C ALA A 303 6.03 -9.76 -5.28
N GLU A 304 4.70 -9.91 -5.39
CA GLU A 304 3.99 -9.76 -6.65
C GLU A 304 3.97 -8.31 -7.16
N GLN A 305 3.84 -7.33 -6.25
CA GLN A 305 3.95 -5.92 -6.59
C GLN A 305 5.36 -5.57 -7.07
N ALA A 306 6.40 -6.07 -6.38
CA ALA A 306 7.78 -5.87 -6.80
C ALA A 306 8.06 -6.49 -8.17
N PHE A 307 7.56 -7.70 -8.43
CA PHE A 307 7.65 -8.35 -9.73
C PHE A 307 6.94 -7.56 -10.83
N LEU A 308 5.73 -7.07 -10.57
CA LEU A 308 4.97 -6.28 -11.55
C LEU A 308 5.72 -4.99 -11.92
N PHE A 309 6.16 -4.23 -10.91
CA PHE A 309 6.76 -2.92 -11.14
C PHE A 309 8.18 -2.99 -11.72
N ALA A 310 8.94 -4.03 -11.42
CA ALA A 310 10.29 -4.21 -11.95
C ALA A 310 10.34 -5.21 -13.10
N ASP A 311 9.98 -6.46 -12.84
CA ASP A 311 10.28 -7.56 -13.76
C ASP A 311 9.30 -7.66 -14.93
N TYR A 312 7.98 -7.53 -14.68
CA TYR A 312 6.99 -7.53 -15.74
C TYR A 312 7.17 -6.34 -16.68
N ASN A 313 7.39 -5.14 -16.12
CA ASN A 313 7.64 -3.95 -16.93
C ASN A 313 8.93 -4.07 -17.77
N ALA A 314 10.00 -4.61 -17.21
CA ALA A 314 11.26 -4.75 -17.92
C ALA A 314 11.23 -5.90 -18.94
N SER A 315 10.82 -7.12 -18.52
CA SER A 315 10.96 -8.32 -19.32
C SER A 315 9.85 -8.53 -20.36
N PHE A 316 8.63 -8.08 -20.08
CA PHE A 316 7.52 -8.21 -21.03
C PHE A 316 7.27 -6.90 -21.79
N VAL A 317 7.00 -5.80 -21.09
CA VAL A 317 6.53 -4.57 -21.73
C VAL A 317 7.68 -3.84 -22.41
N SER A 318 8.74 -3.47 -21.68
CA SER A 318 9.84 -2.70 -22.20
C SER A 318 10.62 -3.47 -23.27
N CYS A 319 10.91 -4.74 -23.01
CA CYS A 319 11.66 -5.62 -23.89
C CYS A 319 10.96 -5.85 -25.23
N ALA A 320 9.65 -6.12 -25.23
CA ALA A 320 8.91 -6.48 -26.44
C ALA A 320 8.24 -5.31 -27.16
N TRP A 321 7.79 -4.30 -26.40
CA TRP A 321 6.97 -3.21 -26.95
C TRP A 321 7.58 -1.82 -26.76
N GLY A 322 8.62 -1.70 -25.95
CA GLY A 322 9.33 -0.45 -25.71
C GLY A 322 8.96 0.23 -24.39
N ILE A 323 9.91 0.96 -23.83
CA ILE A 323 9.86 1.60 -22.51
C ILE A 323 8.75 2.64 -22.39
N SER A 324 8.44 3.37 -23.49
CA SER A 324 7.39 4.40 -23.53
C SER A 324 6.00 3.83 -23.24
N ASN A 325 5.77 2.55 -23.49
CA ASN A 325 4.48 1.89 -23.33
C ASN A 325 4.21 1.37 -21.90
N ILE A 326 5.24 1.32 -21.04
CA ILE A 326 5.10 0.90 -19.64
C ILE A 326 4.01 1.70 -18.95
N GLY A 327 4.02 3.02 -19.11
CA GLY A 327 3.07 3.88 -18.45
C GLY A 327 1.62 3.61 -18.86
N TYR A 328 1.34 3.35 -20.14
CA TYR A 328 -0.01 3.02 -20.61
C TYR A 328 -0.52 1.69 -20.02
N VAL A 329 0.34 0.68 -19.97
CA VAL A 329 0.04 -0.62 -19.37
C VAL A 329 -0.24 -0.46 -17.86
N MET A 330 0.57 0.35 -17.16
CA MET A 330 0.40 0.61 -15.73
C MET A 330 -0.79 1.51 -15.40
N ILE A 331 -1.26 2.36 -16.32
CA ILE A 331 -2.53 3.07 -16.20
C ILE A 331 -3.69 2.06 -16.17
N CYS A 332 -3.68 1.06 -17.04
CA CYS A 332 -4.70 0.00 -17.05
C CYS A 332 -4.70 -0.75 -15.70
N PHE A 333 -3.54 -1.13 -15.18
CA PHE A 333 -3.39 -1.70 -13.84
C PHE A 333 -4.03 -0.81 -12.76
N GLY A 334 -3.68 0.49 -12.74
CA GLY A 334 -4.17 1.43 -11.72
C GLY A 334 -5.69 1.61 -11.75
N ILE A 335 -6.29 1.71 -12.95
CA ILE A 335 -7.74 1.84 -13.11
C ILE A 335 -8.46 0.59 -12.63
N THR A 336 -8.03 -0.59 -13.08
CA THR A 336 -8.67 -1.86 -12.70
C THR A 336 -8.52 -2.16 -11.22
N ASN A 337 -7.36 -1.83 -10.64
CA ASN A 337 -7.12 -1.94 -9.19
C ASN A 337 -8.07 -1.02 -8.40
N ALA A 338 -8.19 0.25 -8.79
CA ALA A 338 -9.09 1.21 -8.12
C ALA A 338 -10.56 0.77 -8.19
N VAL A 339 -11.02 0.32 -9.36
CA VAL A 339 -12.40 -0.17 -9.54
C VAL A 339 -12.65 -1.43 -8.73
N ALA A 340 -11.71 -2.39 -8.76
CA ALA A 340 -11.83 -3.63 -7.98
C ALA A 340 -11.81 -3.37 -6.47
N ALA A 341 -10.99 -2.41 -5.98
CA ALA A 341 -10.96 -2.00 -4.58
C ALA A 341 -12.31 -1.46 -4.10
N LEU A 342 -12.94 -0.59 -4.89
CA LEU A 342 -14.27 -0.07 -4.58
C LEU A 342 -15.33 -1.18 -4.57
N GLY A 343 -15.23 -2.14 -5.50
CA GLY A 343 -16.13 -3.28 -5.63
C GLY A 343 -15.96 -4.34 -4.54
N ALA A 344 -14.72 -4.54 -4.06
CA ALA A 344 -14.36 -5.64 -3.15
C ALA A 344 -15.17 -5.65 -1.84
N GLY A 345 -15.43 -4.47 -1.25
CA GLY A 345 -16.23 -4.35 -0.04
C GLY A 345 -17.70 -4.73 -0.23
N SER A 346 -18.29 -4.35 -1.36
CA SER A 346 -19.67 -4.70 -1.73
C SER A 346 -19.79 -6.19 -2.06
N LEU A 347 -18.84 -6.72 -2.82
CA LEU A 347 -18.81 -8.11 -3.22
C LEU A 347 -18.60 -9.05 -2.02
N MET A 348 -17.78 -8.64 -1.04
CA MET A 348 -17.59 -9.39 0.21
C MET A 348 -18.89 -9.53 1.02
N LYS A 349 -19.76 -8.52 1.01
CA LYS A 349 -21.07 -8.60 1.66
C LYS A 349 -22.02 -9.61 0.99
N LEU A 350 -21.88 -9.79 -0.33
CA LEU A 350 -22.74 -10.69 -1.12
C LEU A 350 -22.24 -12.13 -1.07
N THR A 351 -20.94 -12.35 -1.24
CA THR A 351 -20.37 -13.69 -1.46
C THR A 351 -19.57 -14.21 -0.27
N GLY A 352 -19.18 -13.34 0.65
CA GLY A 352 -18.26 -13.68 1.73
C GLY A 352 -16.79 -13.68 1.27
N ARG A 353 -15.87 -13.91 2.23
CA ARG A 353 -14.41 -13.85 1.97
C ARG A 353 -13.89 -15.05 1.18
N LYS A 354 -14.34 -16.27 1.51
CA LYS A 354 -13.80 -17.51 0.94
C LYS A 354 -13.86 -17.56 -0.60
N PRO A 355 -15.01 -17.30 -1.25
CA PRO A 355 -15.08 -17.29 -2.70
C PRO A 355 -14.18 -16.24 -3.36
N LEU A 356 -14.02 -15.06 -2.73
CA LEU A 356 -13.17 -13.99 -3.24
C LEU A 356 -11.69 -14.37 -3.20
N MET A 357 -11.23 -14.99 -2.12
CA MET A 357 -9.84 -15.47 -1.98
C MET A 357 -9.54 -16.59 -2.99
N ILE A 358 -10.48 -17.52 -3.20
CA ILE A 358 -10.33 -18.59 -4.20
C ILE A 358 -10.32 -18.01 -5.62
N PHE A 359 -11.20 -17.06 -5.92
CA PHE A 359 -11.23 -16.37 -7.22
C PHE A 359 -9.89 -15.66 -7.49
N ALA A 360 -9.39 -14.88 -6.53
CA ALA A 360 -8.12 -14.18 -6.66
C ALA A 360 -6.95 -15.16 -6.85
N PHE A 361 -6.94 -16.28 -6.14
CA PHE A 361 -5.95 -17.34 -6.30
C PHE A 361 -5.96 -17.95 -7.71
N CYS A 362 -7.13 -18.39 -8.17
CA CYS A 362 -7.26 -19.03 -9.48
C CYS A 362 -6.89 -18.07 -10.61
N LEU A 363 -7.34 -16.80 -10.51
CA LEU A 363 -7.05 -15.79 -11.51
C LEU A 363 -5.56 -15.45 -11.54
N HIS A 364 -4.94 -15.18 -10.38
CA HIS A 364 -3.52 -14.83 -10.31
C HIS A 364 -2.63 -16.00 -10.74
N MET A 365 -2.94 -17.23 -10.33
CA MET A 365 -2.24 -18.42 -10.77
C MET A 365 -2.36 -18.61 -12.30
N GLY A 366 -3.55 -18.37 -12.86
CA GLY A 366 -3.77 -18.39 -14.30
C GLY A 366 -2.91 -17.36 -15.04
N ILE A 367 -2.78 -16.14 -14.51
CA ILE A 367 -1.89 -15.11 -15.06
C ILE A 367 -0.45 -15.59 -15.05
N LEU A 368 0.06 -16.10 -13.91
CA LEU A 368 1.44 -16.56 -13.78
C LEU A 368 1.75 -17.72 -14.75
N VAL A 369 0.85 -18.67 -14.89
CA VAL A 369 0.98 -19.79 -15.86
C VAL A 369 0.97 -19.26 -17.30
N PHE A 370 0.10 -18.31 -17.60
CA PHE A 370 0.06 -17.68 -18.93
C PHE A 370 1.39 -16.97 -19.25
N LEU A 371 1.92 -16.19 -18.31
CA LEU A 371 3.20 -15.47 -18.48
C LEU A 371 4.37 -16.42 -18.73
N LEU A 372 4.38 -17.64 -18.18
CA LEU A 372 5.42 -18.65 -18.45
C LEU A 372 5.41 -19.12 -19.91
N GLN A 373 4.27 -19.11 -20.54
CA GLN A 373 4.09 -19.65 -21.90
C GLN A 373 4.04 -18.55 -22.97
N TRP A 374 3.71 -17.33 -22.55
CA TRP A 374 3.53 -16.23 -23.47
C TRP A 374 4.86 -15.69 -23.96
N LYS A 375 5.02 -15.65 -25.27
CA LYS A 375 6.12 -15.01 -25.99
C LYS A 375 5.65 -13.64 -26.47
N PRO A 376 6.00 -12.55 -25.79
CA PRO A 376 5.46 -11.24 -26.11
C PRO A 376 6.03 -10.71 -27.45
N THR A 377 5.13 -10.14 -28.26
CA THR A 377 5.49 -9.48 -29.51
C THR A 377 4.88 -8.07 -29.57
N PRO A 378 5.46 -7.11 -30.29
CA PRO A 378 4.95 -5.75 -30.37
C PRO A 378 3.50 -5.64 -30.86
N ASN A 379 3.05 -6.60 -31.66
CA ASN A 379 1.70 -6.61 -32.25
C ASN A 379 0.60 -7.06 -31.29
N GLN A 380 0.97 -7.59 -30.12
CA GLN A 380 0.01 -8.13 -29.15
C GLN A 380 -0.37 -7.10 -28.07
N THR A 381 -0.63 -5.85 -28.46
CA THR A 381 -0.89 -4.74 -27.54
C THR A 381 -2.02 -5.03 -26.55
N ALA A 382 -3.12 -5.63 -27.03
CA ALA A 382 -4.26 -6.00 -26.18
C ALA A 382 -3.88 -6.97 -25.05
N THR A 383 -2.93 -7.88 -25.26
CA THR A 383 -2.50 -8.85 -24.26
C THR A 383 -1.74 -8.18 -23.10
N PHE A 384 -0.91 -7.15 -23.37
CA PHE A 384 -0.24 -6.39 -22.31
C PHE A 384 -1.25 -5.70 -21.39
N PHE A 385 -2.26 -5.04 -21.97
CA PHE A 385 -3.32 -4.41 -21.20
C PHE A 385 -4.17 -5.42 -20.43
N LEU A 386 -4.53 -6.54 -21.06
CA LEU A 386 -5.31 -7.59 -20.42
C LEU A 386 -4.59 -8.17 -19.20
N MET A 387 -3.32 -8.52 -19.34
CA MET A 387 -2.52 -9.08 -18.22
C MET A 387 -2.38 -8.09 -17.08
N SER A 388 -2.04 -6.85 -17.39
CA SER A 388 -1.92 -5.77 -16.41
C SER A 388 -3.26 -5.47 -15.71
N GLY A 389 -4.36 -5.42 -16.45
CA GLY A 389 -5.70 -5.21 -15.90
C GLY A 389 -6.17 -6.34 -14.98
N LEU A 390 -5.97 -7.60 -15.39
CA LEU A 390 -6.28 -8.76 -14.55
C LEU A 390 -5.41 -8.80 -13.29
N TRP A 391 -4.13 -8.43 -13.42
CA TRP A 391 -3.24 -8.29 -12.25
C TRP A 391 -3.75 -7.26 -11.26
N GLY A 392 -4.20 -6.07 -11.74
CA GLY A 392 -4.78 -5.04 -10.89
C GLY A 392 -6.01 -5.50 -10.10
N ILE A 393 -6.87 -6.33 -10.71
CA ILE A 393 -8.00 -6.94 -10.01
C ILE A 393 -7.51 -7.85 -8.88
N CYS A 394 -6.51 -8.70 -9.15
CA CYS A 394 -5.94 -9.61 -8.14
C CYS A 394 -5.27 -8.85 -7.00
N ASP A 395 -4.41 -7.88 -7.28
CA ASP A 395 -3.69 -7.07 -6.28
C ASP A 395 -4.67 -6.38 -5.33
N SER A 396 -5.71 -5.77 -5.88
CA SER A 396 -6.77 -5.16 -5.08
C SER A 396 -7.46 -6.16 -4.14
N MET A 397 -7.80 -7.35 -4.64
CA MET A 397 -8.44 -8.39 -3.83
C MET A 397 -7.51 -8.85 -2.70
N TRP A 398 -6.23 -9.07 -2.96
CA TRP A 398 -5.24 -9.44 -1.94
C TRP A 398 -5.12 -8.35 -0.88
N LEU A 399 -4.90 -7.09 -1.27
CA LEU A 399 -4.75 -5.98 -0.35
C LEU A 399 -5.99 -5.81 0.55
N VAL A 400 -7.17 -5.79 -0.02
CA VAL A 400 -8.41 -5.57 0.75
C VAL A 400 -8.69 -6.74 1.68
N GLN A 401 -8.66 -7.98 1.17
CA GLN A 401 -9.08 -9.15 1.95
C GLN A 401 -8.08 -9.52 3.04
N VAL A 402 -6.78 -9.45 2.74
CA VAL A 402 -5.73 -9.85 3.71
C VAL A 402 -5.55 -8.79 4.80
N ASN A 403 -5.68 -7.49 4.48
CA ASN A 403 -5.72 -6.43 5.50
C ASN A 403 -6.93 -6.59 6.42
N ALA A 404 -8.13 -6.80 5.86
CA ALA A 404 -9.32 -7.03 6.66
C ALA A 404 -9.20 -8.29 7.54
N LEU A 405 -8.65 -9.37 6.99
CA LEU A 405 -8.38 -10.61 7.74
C LEU A 405 -7.40 -10.37 8.90
N SER A 406 -6.34 -9.60 8.67
CA SER A 406 -5.36 -9.27 9.71
C SER A 406 -5.99 -8.52 10.88
N GLY A 407 -6.91 -7.58 10.63
CA GLY A 407 -7.66 -6.89 11.67
C GLY A 407 -8.56 -7.83 12.47
N ILE A 408 -9.24 -8.76 11.80
CA ILE A 408 -10.19 -9.70 12.43
C ILE A 408 -9.46 -10.77 13.28
N LEU A 409 -8.29 -11.24 12.83
CA LEU A 409 -7.56 -12.31 13.52
C LEU A 409 -6.96 -11.88 14.87
N PHE A 410 -6.74 -10.58 15.07
CA PHE A 410 -6.03 -10.06 16.24
C PHE A 410 -6.80 -8.91 16.93
N PRO A 411 -8.01 -9.17 17.44
CA PRO A 411 -8.83 -8.15 18.11
C PRO A 411 -8.09 -7.58 19.33
N GLY A 412 -8.08 -6.24 19.45
CA GLY A 412 -7.36 -5.52 20.50
C GLY A 412 -5.84 -5.42 20.31
N LYS A 413 -5.31 -5.94 19.19
CA LYS A 413 -3.88 -5.84 18.79
C LYS A 413 -3.73 -5.41 17.32
N GLU A 414 -4.72 -4.68 16.81
CA GLU A 414 -4.83 -4.31 15.40
C GLU A 414 -3.59 -3.53 14.92
N GLU A 415 -3.07 -2.59 15.75
CA GLU A 415 -1.87 -1.81 15.40
C GLU A 415 -0.64 -2.70 15.18
N ALA A 416 -0.45 -3.69 16.04
CA ALA A 416 0.64 -4.65 15.91
C ALA A 416 0.44 -5.59 14.71
N ALA A 417 -0.80 -5.96 14.41
CA ALA A 417 -1.14 -6.78 13.25
C ALA A 417 -0.85 -6.02 11.93
N PHE A 418 -1.24 -4.75 11.85
CA PHE A 418 -0.93 -3.91 10.68
C PHE A 418 0.56 -3.57 10.55
N SER A 419 1.27 -3.38 11.67
CA SER A 419 2.72 -3.23 11.67
C SER A 419 3.40 -4.49 11.12
N ASN A 420 2.98 -5.68 11.55
CA ASN A 420 3.44 -6.96 11.00
C ASN A 420 3.11 -7.09 9.51
N PHE A 421 1.90 -6.73 9.10
CA PHE A 421 1.53 -6.75 7.69
C PHE A 421 2.52 -5.95 6.85
N ARG A 422 2.77 -4.69 7.21
CA ARG A 422 3.69 -3.81 6.49
C ARG A 422 5.14 -4.30 6.53
N LEU A 423 5.56 -4.88 7.65
CA LEU A 423 6.89 -5.46 7.79
C LEU A 423 7.11 -6.60 6.79
N TRP A 424 6.18 -7.56 6.72
CA TRP A 424 6.33 -8.75 5.89
C TRP A 424 6.02 -8.50 4.41
N GLU A 425 5.10 -7.60 4.10
CA GLU A 425 4.89 -7.07 2.75
C GLU A 425 6.18 -6.42 2.21
N SER A 426 6.80 -5.51 2.98
CA SER A 426 8.07 -4.88 2.60
C SER A 426 9.21 -5.90 2.49
N THR A 427 9.22 -6.94 3.33
CA THR A 427 10.20 -8.03 3.26
C THR A 427 10.06 -8.80 1.94
N GLY A 428 8.84 -9.11 1.52
CA GLY A 428 8.57 -9.71 0.21
C GLY A 428 9.11 -8.86 -0.94
N SER A 429 8.86 -7.55 -0.90
CA SER A 429 9.37 -6.63 -1.91
C SER A 429 10.90 -6.58 -1.94
N VAL A 430 11.55 -6.45 -0.78
CA VAL A 430 13.03 -6.41 -0.67
C VAL A 430 13.66 -7.65 -1.27
N ILE A 431 13.17 -8.83 -0.88
CA ILE A 431 13.70 -10.10 -1.37
C ILE A 431 13.54 -10.17 -2.89
N THR A 432 12.38 -9.77 -3.42
CA THR A 432 12.10 -9.81 -4.87
C THR A 432 13.00 -8.85 -5.64
N TYR A 433 13.15 -7.60 -5.20
CA TYR A 433 14.08 -6.68 -5.84
C TYR A 433 15.55 -7.14 -5.72
N ALA A 434 15.94 -7.73 -4.59
CA ALA A 434 17.32 -8.17 -4.37
C ALA A 434 17.73 -9.32 -5.30
N TYR A 435 16.84 -10.30 -5.56
CA TYR A 435 17.16 -11.40 -6.48
C TYR A 435 16.88 -11.07 -7.95
N SER A 436 16.12 -10.00 -8.23
CA SER A 436 15.69 -9.66 -9.59
C SER A 436 16.84 -9.57 -10.60
N PRO A 437 18.00 -8.98 -10.31
CA PRO A 437 19.12 -8.92 -11.27
C PRO A 437 19.78 -10.27 -11.57
N TYR A 438 19.63 -11.25 -10.68
CA TYR A 438 20.37 -12.53 -10.72
C TYR A 438 19.56 -13.68 -11.29
N LEU A 439 18.24 -13.60 -11.27
CA LEU A 439 17.35 -14.69 -11.72
C LEU A 439 16.69 -14.32 -13.05
N CYS A 440 16.55 -15.34 -13.93
CA CYS A 440 15.72 -15.22 -15.12
C CYS A 440 14.23 -15.14 -14.73
N THR A 441 13.42 -14.48 -15.58
CA THR A 441 12.01 -14.18 -15.26
C THR A 441 11.18 -15.43 -14.99
N HIS A 442 11.40 -16.54 -15.68
CA HIS A 442 10.68 -17.82 -15.40
C HIS A 442 10.93 -18.32 -13.98
N MET A 443 12.17 -18.22 -13.45
CA MET A 443 12.48 -18.62 -12.08
C MET A 443 11.75 -17.77 -11.05
N LYS A 444 11.65 -16.44 -11.30
CA LYS A 444 10.90 -15.51 -10.46
C LYS A 444 9.41 -15.84 -10.42
N ILE A 445 8.83 -16.19 -11.58
CA ILE A 445 7.43 -16.63 -11.68
C ILE A 445 7.22 -17.92 -10.87
N TYR A 446 8.10 -18.92 -10.94
CA TYR A 446 7.99 -20.12 -10.10
C TYR A 446 8.07 -19.83 -8.61
N VAL A 447 8.92 -18.89 -8.19
CA VAL A 447 8.99 -18.43 -6.79
C VAL A 447 7.66 -17.81 -6.36
N LEU A 448 7.07 -16.92 -7.17
CA LEU A 448 5.76 -16.32 -6.88
C LEU A 448 4.66 -17.38 -6.76
N MET A 449 4.60 -18.34 -7.70
CA MET A 449 3.62 -19.44 -7.65
C MET A 449 3.77 -20.25 -6.35
N GLY A 450 5.01 -20.55 -5.95
CA GLY A 450 5.28 -21.29 -4.72
C GLY A 450 4.81 -20.55 -3.46
N ILE A 451 5.12 -19.25 -3.36
CA ILE A 451 4.71 -18.42 -2.23
C ILE A 451 3.18 -18.28 -2.19
N LEU A 452 2.53 -18.09 -3.35
CA LEU A 452 1.07 -17.99 -3.46
C LEU A 452 0.39 -19.28 -3.00
N CYS A 453 0.88 -20.45 -3.43
CA CYS A 453 0.35 -21.74 -2.97
C CYS A 453 0.49 -21.90 -1.45
N LEU A 454 1.66 -21.58 -0.89
CA LEU A 454 1.88 -21.62 0.56
C LEU A 454 0.94 -20.67 1.30
N GLY A 455 0.74 -19.47 0.77
CA GLY A 455 -0.20 -18.48 1.32
C GLY A 455 -1.64 -19.00 1.35
N MET A 456 -2.09 -19.63 0.28
CA MET A 456 -3.44 -20.20 0.22
C MET A 456 -3.63 -21.42 1.11
N VAL A 457 -2.61 -22.26 1.28
CA VAL A 457 -2.64 -23.35 2.28
C VAL A 457 -2.76 -22.76 3.68
N GLY A 458 -1.96 -21.73 4.02
CA GLY A 458 -2.05 -21.05 5.31
C GLY A 458 -3.44 -20.43 5.56
N TYR A 459 -3.99 -19.74 4.57
CA TYR A 459 -5.34 -19.19 4.63
C TYR A 459 -6.40 -20.30 4.84
N GLY A 460 -6.32 -21.39 4.08
CA GLY A 460 -7.24 -22.53 4.22
C GLY A 460 -7.21 -23.16 5.61
N LEU A 461 -6.04 -23.27 6.23
CA LEU A 461 -5.89 -23.74 7.61
C LEU A 461 -6.49 -22.78 8.64
N ILE A 462 -6.38 -21.45 8.41
CA ILE A 462 -7.03 -20.45 9.27
C ILE A 462 -8.56 -20.61 9.21
N GLU A 463 -9.12 -20.72 8.01
CA GLU A 463 -10.57 -20.89 7.81
C GLU A 463 -11.07 -22.21 8.41
N TRP A 464 -10.29 -23.30 8.31
CA TRP A 464 -10.66 -24.59 8.94
C TRP A 464 -10.72 -24.50 10.46
N THR A 465 -9.86 -23.70 11.09
CA THR A 465 -9.91 -23.56 12.56
C THR A 465 -11.11 -22.75 13.06
N GLY A 466 -11.94 -22.19 12.17
CA GLY A 466 -13.15 -21.42 12.49
C GLY A 466 -12.88 -20.15 13.30
N LYS A 467 -11.64 -19.65 13.28
CA LYS A 467 -11.28 -18.42 14.01
C LYS A 467 -11.88 -17.18 13.37
N THR A 468 -12.16 -17.21 12.09
CA THR A 468 -12.81 -16.15 11.33
C THR A 468 -14.29 -15.97 11.70
N ASP A 469 -14.98 -17.06 12.05
CA ASP A 469 -16.40 -17.03 12.40
C ASP A 469 -16.65 -16.56 13.86
N ARG A 470 -15.66 -16.71 14.75
CA ARG A 470 -15.75 -16.31 16.16
C ARG A 470 -15.50 -14.83 16.42
N ALA A 471 -15.02 -14.09 15.45
CA ALA A 471 -14.63 -12.69 15.58
C ALA A 471 -15.74 -11.70 15.22
N VAL A 472 -16.91 -12.16 14.84
CA VAL A 472 -18.10 -11.31 14.71
C VAL A 472 -18.92 -11.46 16.00
N PRO A 473 -18.84 -10.55 16.99
CA PRO A 473 -19.83 -10.48 18.03
C PRO A 473 -21.15 -10.15 17.31
N ALA A 474 -22.12 -11.04 17.40
CA ALA A 474 -23.50 -10.70 17.10
C ALA A 474 -23.92 -9.61 18.08
N SER A 475 -23.72 -8.35 17.72
CA SER A 475 -24.44 -7.26 18.36
C SER A 475 -25.88 -7.33 17.86
N LYS A 476 -26.68 -8.23 18.45
CA LYS A 476 -28.10 -7.97 18.57
C LYS A 476 -28.22 -6.78 19.49
N PRO A 477 -28.89 -5.71 19.11
CA PRO A 477 -29.38 -4.77 20.08
C PRO A 477 -30.49 -5.52 20.84
N ASP A 478 -30.21 -5.98 22.04
CA ASP A 478 -31.23 -6.31 23.00
C ASP A 478 -31.91 -4.99 23.37
N PHE A 479 -32.92 -4.65 22.58
CA PHE A 479 -33.90 -3.66 22.94
C PHE A 479 -34.89 -4.36 23.89
N GLU A 480 -34.47 -4.58 25.15
CA GLU A 480 -35.41 -4.84 26.21
C GLU A 480 -36.21 -3.57 26.43
N LEU A 481 -37.44 -3.58 25.92
CA LEU A 481 -38.50 -2.73 26.36
C LEU A 481 -38.75 -3.02 27.86
N VAL A 482 -38.06 -2.24 28.71
CA VAL A 482 -38.47 -2.15 30.12
C VAL A 482 -39.84 -1.46 30.15
N THR A 483 -40.90 -2.24 30.06
CA THR A 483 -42.20 -1.82 30.46
C THR A 483 -42.17 -1.69 32.00
N ASN A 484 -41.96 -0.49 32.49
CA ASN A 484 -42.26 -0.14 33.88
C ASN A 484 -43.78 -0.26 34.07
N SER A 485 -44.23 -1.43 34.49
CA SER A 485 -45.52 -1.58 35.14
C SER A 485 -45.34 -1.22 36.60
N ASP A 486 -45.74 -0.03 36.96
CA ASP A 486 -45.87 0.46 38.35
C ASP A 486 -47.07 -0.26 39.02
N PRO A 487 -46.89 -1.03 40.13
CA PRO A 487 -47.93 -1.76 40.74
C PRO A 487 -48.63 -0.96 41.94
N ASN A 488 -48.84 0.33 41.80
CA ASN A 488 -49.59 1.08 42.76
C ASN A 488 -50.31 2.28 42.14
N ASP A 489 -51.48 2.02 41.53
CA ASP A 489 -52.49 3.05 41.41
C ASP A 489 -53.85 2.40 41.65
N THR A 490 -54.20 2.30 42.97
CA THR A 490 -55.52 2.08 43.44
C THR A 490 -56.09 3.41 43.94
N THR A 491 -56.83 4.12 43.08
CA THR A 491 -57.93 5.00 43.53
C THR A 491 -58.91 5.33 42.40
N LYS A 492 -60.05 4.70 42.50
CA LYS A 492 -61.45 5.25 42.41
C LYS A 492 -61.75 6.28 41.30
N LEU A 493 -62.50 5.92 40.42
CA LEU A 493 -63.94 6.07 40.10
C LEU A 493 -64.19 5.74 38.65
#